data_ae549c1cb9342fb38efb84480a44a98d
#
_entry.id   ae549c1cb9342fb38efb84480a44a98d
#
_cell.length_a   1.000
_cell.length_b   1.000
_cell.length_c   1.000
_cell.angle_alpha   90.00
_cell.angle_beta   90.00
_cell.angle_gamma   90.00
#
_symmetry.space_group_name_H-M   'P 1'
#
loop_
_entity.id
_entity.type
_entity.pdbx_description
1 polymer ?
#
loop_
_entity_poly.entity_id
_entity_poly.type
_entity_poly.pdbx_seq_one_letter_code
_entity_poly.pdbx_strand_id
1 'polypeptide(L)'
;ALRNSLSPIEPRRNPVMSDNDQNQEFISLFTGFEPSDSGFLSNTYAADATRTASKKSILATDSFLPLSTPSIWMLAHLNFDSSYVIGASIPGVPLIFSGKNDNIAWASSFSSIDDQDLFFEKINPKNNLEYLTINGYGKFQTEEKLIRVKEHPTRKIILRKTENGIVLPSNTFDIIKFKPINHEVSLSWTGFNEDDTTVASLLNLMTSDSIPDLKNKILENNTFNLNLILADKKTIDMIFIGQAPIRPEKSESKGRVISLGWRNTNKWQEKSAKINKGLELNSSRGVIVNTNNRFFYGDFPNHLSFDWGETQRMMRATKLINNRDYHTSESFKELQNDTISETARTLLPLLGKELWYQYQGEVDIDLNRLKSESLALLSNWNGDMNSHTPEPLIYKTWIRTFQRMVVEDELGPMARDFYEIQPLFLEKILRNYESASDWCDIKHSNKKESCSLLAKESLEESVILLKNLYGSDISSWRWGESNTLIHSSFSFPNIFIPRFLRDITHEMPGGRFTLNSSWSEKGIGINERPKASGFRMIIDFSEPNKSMFIIPTGQSGHFLSRNYDDLTNLWKQGDYINLSTSLPIILGGSKGKIVISPALVE
;
A
#
# COMPACT_ATOMS: atom_id res chain seq x y z
N ALA A 1 -18.83 14.25 26.84
CA ALA A 1 -17.54 14.35 26.14
C ALA A 1 -17.65 13.80 24.71
N LEU A 2 -18.41 12.74 24.45
CA LEU A 2 -18.61 12.12 23.13
C LEU A 2 -19.41 13.00 22.14
N ARG A 3 -20.25 13.92 22.61
CA ARG A 3 -21.01 14.82 21.74
C ARG A 3 -20.15 15.82 20.95
N ASN A 4 -18.95 16.13 21.41
CA ASN A 4 -18.05 17.08 20.73
C ASN A 4 -17.12 16.45 19.69
N SER A 5 -17.04 15.12 19.62
CA SER A 5 -16.26 14.40 18.61
C SER A 5 -17.06 14.02 17.36
N LEU A 6 -18.37 14.19 17.40
CA LEU A 6 -19.32 13.86 16.31
C LEU A 6 -19.99 15.12 15.76
N SER A 7 -19.32 16.27 15.75
CA SER A 7 -19.84 17.46 15.08
C SER A 7 -20.12 17.14 13.60
N PRO A 8 -21.28 17.55 13.07
CA PRO A 8 -21.56 17.41 11.65
C PRO A 8 -20.45 18.09 10.87
N ILE A 9 -20.08 17.51 9.75
CA ILE A 9 -19.09 18.06 8.82
C ILE A 9 -19.62 19.41 8.35
N GLU A 10 -19.24 20.48 9.04
CA GLU A 10 -19.30 21.80 8.44
C GLU A 10 -18.39 21.78 7.21
N PRO A 11 -18.81 22.38 6.07
CA PRO A 11 -17.92 22.55 4.94
C PRO A 11 -16.72 23.34 5.44
N ARG A 12 -15.57 22.67 5.60
CA ARG A 12 -14.34 23.30 6.09
C ARG A 12 -14.05 24.50 5.20
N ARG A 13 -14.06 25.69 5.80
CA ARG A 13 -13.30 26.82 5.25
C ARG A 13 -11.87 26.30 5.12
N ASN A 14 -11.33 26.34 3.89
CA ASN A 14 -9.95 25.95 3.62
C ASN A 14 -9.06 26.58 4.69
N PRO A 15 -8.36 25.79 5.52
CA PRO A 15 -7.20 26.33 6.19
C PRO A 15 -6.24 26.72 5.06
N VAL A 16 -5.72 27.92 5.09
CA VAL A 16 -4.52 28.25 4.30
C VAL A 16 -3.49 27.23 4.77
N MET A 17 -3.16 26.27 3.90
CA MET A 17 -2.16 25.24 4.20
C MET A 17 -0.88 25.99 4.58
N SER A 18 -0.30 25.69 5.72
CA SER A 18 0.99 26.21 6.08
C SER A 18 2.04 25.68 5.08
N ASP A 19 3.11 26.44 4.84
CA ASP A 19 4.21 25.97 3.96
C ASP A 19 4.76 24.59 4.37
N ASN A 20 4.58 24.19 5.63
CA ASN A 20 4.93 22.87 6.14
C ASN A 20 4.02 21.74 5.62
N ASP A 21 2.71 22.00 5.48
CA ASP A 21 1.76 20.98 5.00
C ASP A 21 1.98 20.67 3.52
N GLN A 22 2.35 21.68 2.71
CA GLN A 22 2.66 21.49 1.29
C GLN A 22 3.94 20.67 1.07
N ASN A 23 4.94 20.83 1.94
CA ASN A 23 6.19 20.09 1.85
C ASN A 23 6.01 18.62 2.27
N GLN A 24 5.18 18.33 3.27
CA GLN A 24 4.83 16.96 3.65
C GLN A 24 4.04 16.27 2.54
N GLU A 25 3.13 16.98 1.90
CA GLU A 25 2.33 16.46 0.80
C GLU A 25 3.18 16.08 -0.42
N PHE A 26 4.18 16.89 -0.76
CA PHE A 26 5.08 16.61 -1.87
C PHE A 26 6.05 15.44 -1.57
N ILE A 27 6.57 15.37 -0.35
CA ILE A 27 7.47 14.29 0.08
C ILE A 27 6.72 12.95 0.14
N SER A 28 5.48 12.91 0.66
CA SER A 28 4.69 11.68 0.75
C SER A 28 4.34 11.10 -0.62
N LEU A 29 4.25 11.93 -1.65
CA LEU A 29 4.01 11.51 -3.04
C LEU A 29 5.16 10.72 -3.67
N PHE A 30 6.39 11.12 -3.37
CA PHE A 30 7.58 10.50 -3.94
C PHE A 30 8.18 9.41 -3.05
N THR A 31 7.94 9.46 -1.75
CA THR A 31 8.55 8.54 -0.79
C THR A 31 7.62 7.43 -0.33
N GLY A 32 6.30 7.57 -0.50
CA GLY A 32 5.33 6.62 0.05
C GLY A 32 5.40 6.47 1.57
N PHE A 33 6.17 7.33 2.22
CA PHE A 33 6.46 7.30 3.64
C PHE A 33 5.42 8.10 4.43
N GLU A 34 4.26 7.51 4.65
CA GLU A 34 3.48 7.82 5.84
C GLU A 34 3.66 6.67 6.84
N PRO A 35 4.03 6.93 8.09
CA PRO A 35 4.32 5.88 9.08
C PRO A 35 3.13 4.96 9.40
N SER A 36 1.92 5.37 9.05
CA SER A 36 0.68 4.61 9.24
C SER A 36 0.30 3.73 8.05
N ASP A 37 1.03 3.83 6.93
CA ASP A 37 0.65 3.15 5.72
C ASP A 37 1.53 1.91 5.50
N SER A 38 0.89 0.75 5.55
CA SER A 38 1.43 -0.45 4.95
C SER A 38 1.79 -0.15 3.49
N GLY A 39 3.03 0.17 3.23
CA GLY A 39 3.70 0.49 1.98
C GLY A 39 2.94 0.34 0.65
N PHE A 40 3.64 0.40 -0.45
CA PHE A 40 3.05 0.12 -1.76
C PHE A 40 2.48 -1.31 -1.81
N LEU A 41 1.15 -1.42 -1.75
CA LEU A 41 0.47 -2.69 -1.89
C LEU A 41 0.35 -3.05 -3.38
N SER A 42 0.36 -4.34 -3.67
CA SER A 42 0.17 -4.85 -5.02
C SER A 42 -0.39 -6.26 -4.99
N ASN A 43 -1.00 -6.68 -6.08
CA ASN A 43 -1.23 -8.09 -6.34
C ASN A 43 -0.53 -8.47 -7.63
N THR A 44 0.07 -9.63 -7.65
CA THR A 44 0.67 -10.21 -8.84
C THR A 44 0.36 -11.69 -8.92
N TYR A 45 -0.04 -12.12 -10.09
CA TYR A 45 -0.45 -13.48 -10.38
C TYR A 45 0.22 -13.95 -11.65
N ALA A 46 0.71 -15.18 -11.68
CA ALA A 46 1.24 -15.78 -12.90
C ALA A 46 0.83 -17.26 -13.00
N ALA A 47 0.61 -17.70 -14.22
CA ALA A 47 0.41 -19.12 -14.55
C ALA A 47 1.32 -19.49 -15.73
N ASP A 48 2.02 -20.61 -15.61
CA ASP A 48 2.87 -21.14 -16.66
C ASP A 48 2.08 -21.90 -17.75
N ALA A 49 2.77 -22.36 -18.77
CA ALA A 49 2.15 -23.07 -19.89
C ALA A 49 1.40 -24.35 -19.49
N THR A 50 1.69 -24.95 -18.34
CA THR A 50 1.00 -26.17 -17.87
C THR A 50 -0.35 -25.87 -17.26
N ARG A 51 -0.54 -24.64 -16.78
CA ARG A 51 -1.74 -24.15 -16.07
C ARG A 51 -2.57 -23.14 -16.88
N THR A 52 -2.29 -22.99 -18.17
CA THR A 52 -3.06 -22.12 -19.08
C THR A 52 -3.72 -22.90 -20.19
N ALA A 53 -4.90 -22.49 -20.62
CA ALA A 53 -5.64 -23.11 -21.74
C ALA A 53 -4.88 -22.96 -23.06
N SER A 54 -4.16 -21.85 -23.24
CA SER A 54 -3.40 -21.54 -24.45
C SER A 54 -2.04 -22.25 -24.53
N LYS A 55 -1.60 -22.93 -23.46
CA LYS A 55 -0.25 -23.50 -23.34
C LYS A 55 0.85 -22.42 -23.47
N LYS A 56 0.55 -21.19 -23.08
CA LYS A 56 1.46 -20.06 -22.98
C LYS A 56 1.24 -19.35 -21.64
N SER A 57 2.31 -18.83 -21.04
CA SER A 57 2.23 -18.20 -19.73
C SER A 57 1.38 -16.93 -19.76
N ILE A 58 0.74 -16.65 -18.64
CA ILE A 58 0.00 -15.40 -18.37
C ILE A 58 0.55 -14.77 -17.10
N LEU A 59 0.77 -13.46 -17.13
CA LEU A 59 1.20 -12.63 -16.00
C LEU A 59 0.21 -11.48 -15.81
N ALA A 60 -0.34 -11.34 -14.62
CA ALA A 60 -1.20 -10.20 -14.26
C ALA A 60 -0.68 -9.50 -13.02
N THR A 61 -0.78 -8.17 -13.01
CA THR A 61 -0.37 -7.35 -11.86
C THR A 61 -1.22 -6.10 -11.71
N ASP A 62 -1.36 -5.63 -10.49
CA ASP A 62 -1.89 -4.34 -10.12
C ASP A 62 -1.05 -3.72 -9.00
N SER A 63 -1.09 -2.39 -8.88
CA SER A 63 -0.34 -1.65 -7.87
C SER A 63 -1.26 -0.65 -7.19
N PHE A 64 -1.37 -0.70 -5.87
CA PHE A 64 -2.22 0.18 -5.09
C PHE A 64 -1.41 1.36 -4.57
N LEU A 65 -1.76 2.55 -5.07
CA LEU A 65 -1.14 3.82 -4.69
C LEU A 65 -2.22 4.84 -4.31
N PRO A 66 -1.84 5.92 -3.62
CA PRO A 66 -2.70 7.08 -3.49
C PRO A 66 -3.15 7.57 -4.88
N LEU A 67 -4.44 7.83 -5.01
CA LEU A 67 -5.03 8.22 -6.28
C LEU A 67 -4.85 9.72 -6.54
N SER A 68 -4.52 10.05 -7.78
CA SER A 68 -4.28 11.42 -8.23
C SER A 68 -4.70 11.63 -9.68
N THR A 69 -4.82 12.90 -10.08
CA THR A 69 -5.02 13.30 -11.47
C THR A 69 -3.94 14.31 -11.87
N PRO A 70 -3.10 14.01 -12.89
CA PRO A 70 -3.05 12.74 -13.62
C PRO A 70 -2.63 11.58 -12.71
N SER A 71 -2.87 10.35 -13.16
CA SER A 71 -2.31 9.15 -12.50
C SER A 71 -0.78 9.24 -12.46
N ILE A 72 -0.18 8.72 -11.38
CA ILE A 72 1.28 8.55 -11.30
C ILE A 72 1.77 7.62 -12.41
N TRP A 73 0.97 6.62 -12.75
CA TRP A 73 1.30 5.65 -13.78
C TRP A 73 0.87 6.14 -15.16
N MET A 74 1.72 5.89 -16.14
CA MET A 74 1.40 6.03 -17.55
C MET A 74 1.79 4.77 -18.31
N LEU A 75 1.07 4.48 -19.39
CA LEU A 75 1.49 3.49 -20.36
C LEU A 75 2.52 4.09 -21.30
N ALA A 76 3.67 3.44 -21.41
CA ALA A 76 4.71 3.81 -22.36
C ALA A 76 5.09 2.61 -23.24
N HIS A 77 5.32 2.86 -24.52
CA HIS A 77 5.89 1.93 -25.47
C HIS A 77 7.16 2.53 -26.05
N LEU A 78 8.28 1.91 -25.74
CA LEU A 78 9.60 2.29 -26.23
C LEU A 78 9.98 1.31 -27.33
N ASN A 79 10.26 1.80 -28.52
CA ASN A 79 10.70 0.99 -29.65
C ASN A 79 12.18 1.28 -29.94
N PHE A 80 12.98 0.26 -29.92
CA PHE A 80 14.39 0.28 -30.29
C PHE A 80 14.55 -0.34 -31.69
N ASP A 81 15.70 -0.23 -32.30
CA ASP A 81 15.93 -0.71 -33.68
C ASP A 81 15.55 -2.19 -33.87
N SER A 82 15.79 -3.03 -32.86
CA SER A 82 15.59 -4.49 -32.95
C SER A 82 14.62 -5.06 -31.93
N SER A 83 14.08 -4.25 -31.01
CA SER A 83 13.21 -4.72 -29.92
C SER A 83 12.29 -3.61 -29.42
N TYR A 84 11.34 -3.97 -28.58
CA TYR A 84 10.47 -3.01 -27.89
C TYR A 84 10.34 -3.33 -26.41
N VAL A 85 9.90 -2.33 -25.64
CA VAL A 85 9.48 -2.48 -24.25
C VAL A 85 8.18 -1.71 -24.06
N ILE A 86 7.17 -2.35 -23.48
CA ILE A 86 5.87 -1.73 -23.24
C ILE A 86 5.36 -2.06 -21.82
N GLY A 87 4.75 -1.07 -21.15
CA GLY A 87 4.17 -1.29 -19.83
C GLY A 87 3.98 -0.01 -19.02
N ALA A 88 3.88 -0.19 -17.71
CA ALA A 88 3.68 0.88 -16.73
C ALA A 88 5.00 1.62 -16.45
N SER A 89 4.99 2.92 -16.67
CA SER A 89 6.08 3.85 -16.39
C SER A 89 5.60 4.98 -15.49
N ILE A 90 6.54 5.72 -14.93
CA ILE A 90 6.28 6.95 -14.18
C ILE A 90 6.90 8.12 -14.95
N PRO A 91 6.16 9.21 -15.25
CA PRO A 91 6.70 10.36 -15.94
C PRO A 91 7.99 10.89 -15.29
N GLY A 92 9.02 11.09 -16.09
CA GLY A 92 10.34 11.53 -15.62
C GLY A 92 11.30 10.40 -15.24
N VAL A 93 10.83 9.15 -15.17
CA VAL A 93 11.67 7.98 -14.89
C VAL A 93 11.79 7.14 -16.16
N PRO A 94 13.00 6.94 -16.73
CA PRO A 94 13.20 6.25 -18.01
C PRO A 94 13.17 4.73 -17.87
N LEU A 95 12.17 4.20 -17.12
CA LEU A 95 12.05 2.79 -16.79
C LEU A 95 10.60 2.31 -16.98
N ILE A 96 10.45 1.06 -17.39
CA ILE A 96 9.19 0.31 -17.36
C ILE A 96 9.21 -0.59 -16.13
N PHE A 97 8.46 -0.21 -15.07
CA PHE A 97 8.45 -0.92 -13.80
C PHE A 97 7.75 -2.28 -13.88
N SER A 98 6.67 -2.37 -14.65
CA SER A 98 5.97 -3.62 -14.95
C SER A 98 5.58 -3.60 -16.42
N GLY A 99 5.90 -4.66 -17.14
CA GLY A 99 5.69 -4.69 -18.59
C GLY A 99 6.24 -5.92 -19.24
N LYS A 100 6.51 -5.80 -20.52
CA LYS A 100 7.13 -6.86 -21.32
C LYS A 100 8.02 -6.29 -22.41
N ASN A 101 8.95 -7.13 -22.88
CA ASN A 101 9.61 -7.02 -24.19
C ASN A 101 9.14 -8.16 -25.10
N ASP A 102 9.91 -8.51 -26.12
CA ASP A 102 9.60 -9.61 -27.06
C ASP A 102 9.60 -11.00 -26.40
N ASN A 103 10.41 -11.18 -25.34
CA ASN A 103 10.78 -12.48 -24.81
C ASN A 103 10.26 -12.74 -23.41
N ILE A 104 10.29 -11.70 -22.55
CA ILE A 104 9.94 -11.79 -21.14
C ILE A 104 8.91 -10.73 -20.75
N ALA A 105 8.13 -11.06 -19.72
CA ALA A 105 7.30 -10.13 -19.01
C ALA A 105 7.72 -10.07 -17.53
N TRP A 106 7.52 -8.93 -16.91
CA TRP A 106 7.82 -8.72 -15.50
C TRP A 106 6.76 -7.89 -14.81
N ALA A 107 6.57 -8.19 -13.53
CA ALA A 107 5.79 -7.40 -12.61
C ALA A 107 6.60 -7.12 -11.37
N SER A 108 6.73 -5.82 -11.04
CA SER A 108 7.43 -5.37 -9.84
C SER A 108 6.44 -5.17 -8.71
N SER A 109 6.75 -5.76 -7.56
CA SER A 109 6.00 -5.62 -6.32
C SER A 109 6.96 -5.24 -5.21
N PHE A 110 6.65 -4.21 -4.42
CA PHE A 110 7.48 -3.89 -3.26
C PHE A 110 7.43 -5.03 -2.24
N SER A 111 8.60 -5.38 -1.72
CA SER A 111 8.69 -6.35 -0.62
C SER A 111 8.58 -5.61 0.71
N SER A 112 8.03 -6.29 1.72
CA SER A 112 7.95 -5.74 3.08
C SER A 112 9.23 -6.03 3.87
N ILE A 113 10.40 -5.98 3.24
CA ILE A 113 11.67 -6.13 3.93
C ILE A 113 11.99 -4.86 4.70
N ASP A 114 12.35 -5.04 5.96
CA ASP A 114 12.75 -3.98 6.86
C ASP A 114 14.23 -3.63 6.63
N ASP A 115 14.45 -2.55 5.87
CA ASP A 115 15.75 -2.07 5.41
C ASP A 115 16.21 -0.79 6.12
N GLN A 116 15.51 -0.40 7.18
CA GLN A 116 15.73 0.85 7.92
C GLN A 116 15.71 0.62 9.42
N ASP A 117 16.59 1.31 10.15
CA ASP A 117 16.57 1.37 11.61
C ASP A 117 16.73 2.81 12.10
N LEU A 118 16.03 3.11 13.19
CA LEU A 118 16.19 4.37 13.91
C LEU A 118 17.03 4.17 15.16
N PHE A 119 17.88 5.17 15.45
CA PHE A 119 18.73 5.17 16.63
C PHE A 119 18.60 6.46 17.42
N PHE A 120 18.49 6.35 18.76
CA PHE A 120 18.71 7.49 19.65
C PHE A 120 20.21 7.74 19.79
N GLU A 121 20.62 8.98 19.51
CA GLU A 121 21.98 9.47 19.66
C GLU A 121 22.06 10.42 20.85
N LYS A 122 22.73 10.02 21.92
CA LYS A 122 22.83 10.84 23.14
C LYS A 122 23.87 11.94 22.94
N ILE A 123 23.41 13.21 23.05
CA ILE A 123 24.26 14.39 22.88
C ILE A 123 25.15 14.59 24.09
N ASN A 124 26.39 15.05 23.87
CA ASN A 124 27.26 15.46 24.96
C ASN A 124 26.70 16.72 25.65
N PRO A 125 26.38 16.67 26.95
CA PRO A 125 25.82 17.83 27.65
C PRO A 125 26.74 19.06 27.68
N LYS A 126 28.05 18.85 27.46
CA LYS A 126 29.06 19.91 27.44
C LYS A 126 29.37 20.45 26.06
N ASN A 127 29.02 19.69 25.01
CA ASN A 127 29.30 20.05 23.63
C ASN A 127 28.27 19.43 22.68
N ASN A 128 27.35 20.22 22.17
CA ASN A 128 26.27 19.80 21.28
C ASN A 128 26.73 19.35 19.87
N LEU A 129 28.02 19.47 19.57
CA LEU A 129 28.64 18.95 18.33
C LEU A 129 29.17 17.52 18.49
N GLU A 130 28.95 16.90 19.66
CA GLU A 130 29.39 15.56 19.96
C GLU A 130 28.22 14.68 20.44
N TYR A 131 28.30 13.40 20.15
CA TYR A 131 27.33 12.39 20.58
C TYR A 131 28.05 11.18 21.19
N LEU A 132 27.33 10.40 22.00
CA LEU A 132 27.88 9.23 22.68
C LEU A 132 28.03 8.07 21.69
N THR A 133 29.24 7.57 21.53
CA THR A 133 29.59 6.35 20.79
C THR A 133 30.00 5.23 21.76
N ILE A 134 30.31 4.05 21.26
CA ILE A 134 30.87 2.95 22.06
C ILE A 134 32.16 3.37 22.79
N ASN A 135 32.98 4.21 22.15
CA ASN A 135 34.29 4.59 22.65
C ASN A 135 34.30 5.94 23.41
N GLY A 136 33.13 6.45 23.80
CA GLY A 136 32.98 7.75 24.40
C GLY A 136 32.37 8.79 23.44
N TYR A 137 32.56 10.08 23.71
CA TYR A 137 31.99 11.13 22.87
C TYR A 137 32.77 11.33 21.57
N GLY A 138 32.09 11.19 20.43
CA GLY A 138 32.59 11.46 19.09
C GLY A 138 31.90 12.66 18.45
N LYS A 139 32.54 13.29 17.47
CA LYS A 139 31.98 14.42 16.73
C LYS A 139 31.03 13.97 15.64
N PHE A 140 29.93 14.72 15.43
CA PHE A 140 29.13 14.56 14.21
C PHE A 140 29.97 14.86 12.97
N GLN A 141 29.79 14.05 11.94
CA GLN A 141 30.21 14.44 10.59
C GLN A 141 29.17 15.46 10.08
N THR A 142 29.64 16.60 9.61
CA THR A 142 28.77 17.68 9.14
C THR A 142 29.06 18.03 7.70
N GLU A 143 28.00 18.21 6.91
CA GLU A 143 28.05 18.67 5.54
C GLU A 143 27.12 19.86 5.37
N GLU A 144 27.61 20.94 4.76
CA GLU A 144 26.84 22.13 4.48
C GLU A 144 26.28 22.07 3.05
N LYS A 145 24.95 22.27 2.92
CA LYS A 145 24.26 22.35 1.63
C LYS A 145 23.56 23.70 1.50
N LEU A 146 23.64 24.29 0.30
CA LEU A 146 22.95 25.51 -0.06
C LEU A 146 21.79 25.17 -0.99
N ILE A 147 20.57 25.52 -0.58
CA ILE A 147 19.36 25.35 -1.37
C ILE A 147 18.93 26.71 -1.92
N ARG A 148 18.94 26.85 -3.24
CA ARG A 148 18.38 28.02 -3.92
C ARG A 148 16.87 27.88 -3.97
N VAL A 149 16.16 28.85 -3.37
CA VAL A 149 14.69 28.87 -3.35
C VAL A 149 14.22 29.97 -4.30
N LYS A 150 13.32 29.66 -5.23
CA LYS A 150 12.77 30.64 -6.17
C LYS A 150 12.10 31.79 -5.39
N GLU A 151 12.47 33.03 -5.73
CA GLU A 151 11.93 34.27 -5.11
C GLU A 151 12.19 34.42 -3.61
N HIS A 152 13.06 33.59 -3.03
CA HIS A 152 13.45 33.64 -1.62
C HIS A 152 14.97 33.59 -1.46
N PRO A 153 15.52 34.02 -0.31
CA PRO A 153 16.93 33.87 -0.01
C PRO A 153 17.38 32.39 -0.05
N THR A 154 18.60 32.18 -0.51
CA THR A 154 19.23 30.84 -0.46
C THR A 154 19.26 30.34 0.99
N ARG A 155 18.75 29.14 1.23
CA ARG A 155 18.77 28.50 2.55
C ARG A 155 20.02 27.63 2.70
N LYS A 156 20.70 27.80 3.82
CA LYS A 156 21.81 26.96 4.25
C LYS A 156 21.27 25.90 5.20
N ILE A 157 21.51 24.62 4.90
CA ILE A 157 21.23 23.50 5.78
C ILE A 157 22.53 22.79 6.15
N ILE A 158 22.60 22.30 7.38
CA ILE A 158 23.71 21.50 7.89
C ILE A 158 23.21 20.08 8.09
N LEU A 159 23.69 19.18 7.26
CA LEU A 159 23.46 17.75 7.43
C LEU A 159 24.42 17.22 8.47
N ARG A 160 23.92 16.43 9.41
CA ARG A 160 24.73 15.75 10.43
C ARG A 160 24.63 14.25 10.23
N LYS A 161 25.76 13.58 10.34
CA LYS A 161 25.83 12.10 10.32
C LYS A 161 26.48 11.59 11.59
N THR A 162 26.00 10.46 12.06
CA THR A 162 26.62 9.62 13.11
C THR A 162 27.21 8.36 12.49
N GLU A 163 27.81 7.52 13.27
CA GLU A 163 28.25 6.19 12.83
C GLU A 163 27.07 5.26 12.47
N ASN A 164 25.84 5.56 12.96
CA ASN A 164 24.63 4.79 12.67
C ASN A 164 23.85 5.32 11.46
N GLY A 165 24.07 6.56 11.05
CA GLY A 165 23.35 7.11 9.88
C GLY A 165 23.14 8.61 9.89
N ILE A 166 22.18 9.09 9.12
CA ILE A 166 21.85 10.52 8.97
C ILE A 166 20.94 10.96 10.11
N VAL A 167 21.28 12.08 10.76
CA VAL A 167 20.44 12.69 11.80
C VAL A 167 19.22 13.33 11.15
N LEU A 168 18.04 12.89 11.56
CA LEU A 168 16.77 13.40 11.05
C LEU A 168 16.40 14.73 11.72
N PRO A 169 15.82 15.68 10.98
CA PRO A 169 15.22 16.89 11.57
C PRO A 169 14.12 16.53 12.57
N SER A 170 14.02 17.27 13.67
CA SER A 170 13.06 16.97 14.75
C SER A 170 11.59 17.07 14.36
N ASN A 171 11.28 17.77 13.26
CA ASN A 171 9.93 17.85 12.69
C ASN A 171 9.60 16.74 11.69
N THR A 172 10.55 15.84 11.41
CA THR A 172 10.32 14.69 10.55
C THR A 172 9.58 13.61 11.35
N PHE A 173 8.47 13.06 10.82
CA PHE A 173 7.69 11.98 11.45
C PHE A 173 7.32 12.23 12.92
N ASP A 174 7.06 13.48 13.30
CA ASP A 174 6.75 13.83 14.70
C ASP A 174 7.82 13.39 15.74
N ILE A 175 9.07 13.24 15.31
CA ILE A 175 10.19 12.81 16.17
C ILE A 175 10.24 13.59 17.48
N ILE A 176 9.89 14.88 17.45
CA ILE A 176 9.88 15.74 18.64
C ILE A 176 8.96 15.22 19.76
N LYS A 177 7.91 14.46 19.43
CA LYS A 177 6.94 13.95 20.42
C LYS A 177 7.49 12.82 21.29
N PHE A 178 8.46 12.05 20.78
CA PHE A 178 9.01 10.88 21.46
C PHE A 178 10.53 10.94 21.68
N LYS A 179 11.21 11.92 21.10
CA LYS A 179 12.65 12.11 21.27
C LYS A 179 12.97 12.53 22.72
N PRO A 180 13.81 11.77 23.45
CA PRO A 180 14.21 12.17 24.79
C PRO A 180 15.03 13.48 24.78
N ILE A 181 15.00 14.22 25.88
CA ILE A 181 15.83 15.43 26.05
C ILE A 181 17.30 15.06 25.87
N ASN A 182 18.09 15.93 25.23
CA ASN A 182 19.50 15.71 24.91
C ASN A 182 19.78 14.48 24.05
N HIS A 183 18.84 14.11 23.19
CA HIS A 183 19.04 13.09 22.17
C HIS A 183 18.69 13.65 20.79
N GLU A 184 19.29 13.05 19.76
CA GLU A 184 18.85 13.16 18.37
C GLU A 184 18.41 11.78 17.87
N VAL A 185 17.76 11.74 16.71
CA VAL A 185 17.40 10.49 16.06
C VAL A 185 18.16 10.39 14.75
N SER A 186 18.88 9.30 14.55
CA SER A 186 19.52 9.00 13.26
C SER A 186 18.81 7.84 12.56
N LEU A 187 18.83 7.90 11.23
CA LEU A 187 18.31 6.88 10.32
C LEU A 187 19.46 6.13 9.69
N SER A 188 19.51 4.82 9.90
CA SER A 188 20.28 3.89 9.08
C SER A 188 19.38 3.30 8.01
N TRP A 189 19.79 3.34 6.76
CA TRP A 189 19.03 2.83 5.63
C TRP A 189 19.96 2.22 4.59
N THR A 190 19.64 1.01 4.09
CA THR A 190 20.42 0.38 3.01
C THR A 190 20.49 1.25 1.76
N GLY A 191 19.49 2.13 1.55
CA GLY A 191 19.43 3.09 0.47
C GLY A 191 20.45 4.23 0.51
N PHE A 192 21.23 4.38 1.59
CA PHE A 192 22.36 5.29 1.65
C PHE A 192 23.67 4.68 1.10
N ASN A 193 23.56 3.59 0.35
CA ASN A 193 24.70 3.00 -0.32
C ASN A 193 25.14 3.85 -1.52
N GLU A 194 26.41 4.23 -1.56
CA GLU A 194 26.99 5.02 -2.66
C GLU A 194 27.11 4.22 -3.96
N ASP A 195 27.15 2.88 -3.85
CA ASP A 195 27.28 1.95 -4.97
C ASP A 195 25.91 1.41 -5.45
N ASP A 196 24.83 2.21 -5.35
CA ASP A 196 23.50 1.77 -5.78
C ASP A 196 23.44 1.45 -7.29
N THR A 197 22.96 0.24 -7.59
CA THR A 197 22.83 -0.28 -8.96
C THR A 197 21.37 -0.49 -9.39
N THR A 198 20.41 0.07 -8.67
CA THR A 198 18.98 -0.14 -8.93
C THR A 198 18.57 0.23 -10.36
N VAL A 199 18.97 1.43 -10.82
CA VAL A 199 18.64 1.90 -12.19
C VAL A 199 19.25 0.98 -13.23
N ALA A 200 20.52 0.59 -13.07
CA ALA A 200 21.18 -0.32 -13.99
C ALA A 200 20.53 -1.70 -14.04
N SER A 201 20.13 -2.24 -12.88
CA SER A 201 19.40 -3.51 -12.80
C SER A 201 18.03 -3.45 -13.48
N LEU A 202 17.28 -2.34 -13.33
CA LEU A 202 16.00 -2.15 -14.00
C LEU A 202 16.14 -1.92 -15.51
N LEU A 203 17.21 -1.29 -15.97
CA LEU A 203 17.56 -1.21 -17.40
C LEU A 203 17.89 -2.60 -17.96
N ASN A 204 18.67 -3.41 -17.23
CA ASN A 204 18.96 -4.78 -17.60
C ASN A 204 17.67 -5.64 -17.69
N LEU A 205 16.71 -5.41 -16.80
CA LEU A 205 15.40 -6.05 -16.86
C LEU A 205 14.69 -5.78 -18.20
N MET A 206 14.71 -4.52 -18.66
CA MET A 206 14.06 -4.11 -19.91
C MET A 206 14.72 -4.72 -21.15
N THR A 207 16.02 -5.01 -21.11
CA THR A 207 16.84 -5.44 -22.24
C THR A 207 17.25 -6.91 -22.20
N SER A 208 16.77 -7.68 -21.25
CA SER A 208 17.09 -9.11 -21.15
C SER A 208 16.27 -9.96 -22.13
N ASP A 209 16.90 -10.98 -22.70
CA ASP A 209 16.31 -11.86 -23.71
C ASP A 209 15.67 -13.11 -23.12
N SER A 210 15.91 -13.41 -21.86
CA SER A 210 15.36 -14.57 -21.16
C SER A 210 15.42 -14.39 -19.64
N ILE A 211 14.66 -15.19 -18.91
CA ILE A 211 14.70 -15.20 -17.43
C ILE A 211 16.11 -15.57 -16.91
N PRO A 212 16.81 -16.60 -17.44
CA PRO A 212 18.20 -16.86 -17.04
C PRO A 212 19.17 -15.73 -17.36
N ASP A 213 19.05 -15.07 -18.52
CA ASP A 213 19.86 -13.91 -18.88
C ASP A 213 19.66 -12.78 -17.89
N LEU A 214 18.40 -12.47 -17.53
CA LEU A 214 18.08 -11.46 -16.53
C LEU A 214 18.71 -11.78 -15.16
N LYS A 215 18.59 -13.04 -14.68
CA LYS A 215 19.20 -13.45 -13.41
C LYS A 215 20.71 -13.22 -13.36
N ASN A 216 21.39 -13.37 -14.49
CA ASN A 216 22.83 -13.11 -14.60
C ASN A 216 23.18 -11.62 -14.68
N LYS A 217 22.27 -10.79 -15.18
CA LYS A 217 22.48 -9.33 -15.38
C LYS A 217 22.03 -8.49 -14.19
N ILE A 218 21.20 -9.02 -13.28
CA ILE A 218 20.79 -8.31 -12.09
C ILE A 218 22.00 -8.10 -11.18
N LEU A 219 22.28 -6.84 -10.91
CA LEU A 219 23.37 -6.40 -10.06
C LEU A 219 22.99 -6.51 -8.58
N GLU A 220 23.99 -6.54 -7.71
CA GLU A 220 23.80 -6.94 -6.31
C GLU A 220 23.41 -5.78 -5.36
N ASN A 221 23.78 -4.54 -5.72
CA ASN A 221 23.63 -3.37 -4.84
C ASN A 221 22.36 -2.56 -5.16
N ASN A 222 21.18 -3.22 -5.11
CA ASN A 222 19.92 -2.54 -5.37
C ASN A 222 19.34 -1.94 -4.08
N THR A 223 19.01 -0.67 -4.11
CA THR A 223 18.37 0.03 -3.00
C THR A 223 16.93 -0.37 -2.83
N PHE A 224 16.19 -0.55 -3.92
CA PHE A 224 14.78 -0.94 -3.85
C PHE A 224 14.63 -2.43 -3.58
N ASN A 225 13.89 -2.74 -2.53
CA ASN A 225 13.51 -4.09 -2.18
C ASN A 225 12.26 -4.51 -2.97
N LEU A 226 12.44 -5.25 -4.06
CA LEU A 226 11.38 -5.67 -4.96
C LEU A 226 11.29 -7.18 -5.10
N ASN A 227 10.06 -7.69 -5.11
CA ASN A 227 9.74 -8.97 -5.67
C ASN A 227 9.49 -8.79 -7.17
N LEU A 228 10.27 -9.44 -8.00
CA LEU A 228 10.05 -9.50 -9.45
C LEU A 228 9.42 -10.84 -9.80
N ILE A 229 8.19 -10.80 -10.27
CA ILE A 229 7.52 -11.96 -10.86
C ILE A 229 7.75 -11.89 -12.36
N LEU A 230 8.29 -12.96 -12.91
CA LEU A 230 8.76 -13.07 -14.28
C LEU A 230 7.96 -14.11 -15.02
N ALA A 231 7.75 -13.89 -16.30
CA ALA A 231 7.19 -14.88 -17.20
C ALA A 231 7.89 -14.83 -18.57
N ASP A 232 8.10 -15.96 -19.18
CA ASP A 232 8.37 -16.11 -20.60
C ASP A 232 7.21 -16.88 -21.26
N LYS A 233 7.36 -17.29 -22.51
CA LYS A 233 6.31 -18.01 -23.26
C LYS A 233 5.86 -19.31 -22.59
N LYS A 234 6.65 -19.92 -21.69
CA LYS A 234 6.38 -21.24 -21.12
C LYS A 234 6.49 -21.31 -19.61
N THR A 235 7.37 -20.51 -19.03
CA THR A 235 7.76 -20.61 -17.64
C THR A 235 7.47 -19.31 -16.88
N ILE A 236 7.33 -19.45 -15.58
CA ILE A 236 7.19 -18.33 -14.65
C ILE A 236 8.22 -18.48 -13.53
N ASP A 237 8.64 -17.38 -12.97
CA ASP A 237 9.59 -17.35 -11.87
C ASP A 237 9.33 -16.15 -10.94
N MET A 238 9.83 -16.22 -9.74
CA MET A 238 9.83 -15.10 -8.82
C MET A 238 11.22 -14.96 -8.21
N ILE A 239 11.80 -13.79 -8.36
CA ILE A 239 13.09 -13.45 -7.76
C ILE A 239 12.91 -12.24 -6.85
N PHE A 240 13.76 -12.16 -5.86
CA PHE A 240 13.89 -10.99 -5.00
C PHE A 240 15.14 -10.21 -5.39
N ILE A 241 15.01 -8.89 -5.49
CA ILE A 241 16.13 -7.95 -5.64
C ILE A 241 16.09 -6.94 -4.48
N GLY A 242 17.25 -6.62 -3.93
CA GLY A 242 17.37 -5.67 -2.84
C GLY A 242 18.36 -6.08 -1.78
N GLN A 243 18.35 -5.35 -0.67
CA GLN A 243 19.27 -5.51 0.44
C GLN A 243 18.55 -5.47 1.78
N ALA A 244 19.01 -6.28 2.73
CA ALA A 244 18.57 -6.21 4.12
C ALA A 244 19.78 -5.98 5.04
N PRO A 245 19.62 -5.22 6.12
CA PRO A 245 20.71 -5.03 7.08
C PRO A 245 21.03 -6.33 7.84
N ILE A 246 22.30 -6.57 8.11
CA ILE A 246 22.71 -7.64 9.01
C ILE A 246 22.71 -7.10 10.44
N ARG A 247 21.61 -7.34 11.13
CA ARG A 247 21.48 -6.99 12.54
C ARG A 247 22.16 -8.05 13.41
N PRO A 248 22.82 -7.67 14.52
CA PRO A 248 23.39 -8.65 15.44
C PRO A 248 22.31 -9.59 15.98
N GLU A 249 22.67 -10.85 16.18
CA GLU A 249 21.75 -11.85 16.76
C GLU A 249 21.21 -11.42 18.13
N LYS A 250 22.05 -10.74 18.93
CA LYS A 250 21.72 -10.18 20.25
C LYS A 250 21.04 -8.82 20.19
N SER A 251 20.64 -8.32 19.01
CA SER A 251 19.88 -7.07 18.90
C SER A 251 18.57 -7.17 19.66
N GLU A 252 18.33 -6.23 20.56
CA GLU A 252 17.16 -6.22 21.46
C GLU A 252 15.84 -6.09 20.69
N SER A 253 15.83 -5.29 19.64
CA SER A 253 14.60 -4.98 18.88
C SER A 253 14.60 -5.53 17.46
N LYS A 254 15.75 -5.88 16.90
CA LYS A 254 15.93 -6.20 15.47
C LYS A 254 15.33 -5.13 14.53
N GLY A 255 15.43 -3.86 14.91
CA GLY A 255 14.88 -2.74 14.15
C GLY A 255 13.43 -2.36 14.46
N ARG A 256 12.70 -3.15 15.25
CA ARG A 256 11.28 -2.94 15.53
C ARG A 256 10.99 -1.65 16.33
N VAL A 257 11.91 -1.22 17.16
CA VAL A 257 11.83 0.02 17.95
C VAL A 257 13.14 0.79 17.86
N ILE A 258 13.10 2.08 18.16
CA ILE A 258 14.28 2.94 18.15
C ILE A 258 15.32 2.39 19.14
N SER A 259 16.49 2.10 18.64
CA SER A 259 17.58 1.47 19.36
C SER A 259 18.56 2.50 19.95
N LEU A 260 19.30 2.14 21.00
CA LEU A 260 20.34 3.01 21.57
C LEU A 260 21.61 2.94 20.69
N GLY A 261 21.98 4.05 20.04
CA GLY A 261 23.03 4.11 19.03
C GLY A 261 24.45 3.81 19.56
N TRP A 262 24.69 4.02 20.87
CA TRP A 262 25.97 3.74 21.52
C TRP A 262 26.16 2.30 22.01
N ARG A 263 25.15 1.41 21.76
CA ARG A 263 25.28 -0.03 22.10
C ARG A 263 25.68 -0.85 20.89
N ASN A 264 26.79 -1.58 21.03
CA ASN A 264 27.31 -2.44 19.96
C ASN A 264 26.34 -3.53 19.51
N THR A 265 25.50 -4.01 20.44
CA THR A 265 24.46 -5.01 20.16
C THR A 265 23.40 -4.54 19.18
N ASN A 266 23.29 -3.23 18.94
CA ASN A 266 22.29 -2.66 18.05
C ASN A 266 22.86 -2.21 16.70
N LYS A 267 24.18 -2.08 16.56
CA LYS A 267 24.82 -1.66 15.29
C LYS A 267 24.71 -2.74 14.23
N TRP A 268 24.42 -2.33 13.02
CA TRP A 268 24.52 -3.22 11.87
C TRP A 268 25.95 -3.79 11.75
N GLN A 269 26.07 -5.10 11.57
CA GLN A 269 27.38 -5.76 11.44
C GLN A 269 27.98 -5.52 10.06
N GLU A 270 27.13 -5.58 9.03
CA GLU A 270 27.42 -5.15 7.66
C GLU A 270 26.26 -4.32 7.17
N LYS A 271 26.55 -3.35 6.27
CA LYS A 271 25.53 -2.45 5.75
C LYS A 271 24.42 -3.17 4.98
N SER A 272 24.70 -4.37 4.44
CA SER A 272 23.68 -5.15 3.74
C SER A 272 24.09 -6.61 3.54
N ALA A 273 23.13 -7.53 3.73
CA ALA A 273 23.23 -8.88 3.23
C ALA A 273 22.62 -8.97 1.84
N LYS A 274 23.32 -9.61 0.95
CA LYS A 274 22.83 -9.94 -0.39
C LYS A 274 21.75 -11.01 -0.26
N ILE A 275 20.50 -10.66 -0.49
CA ILE A 275 19.38 -11.61 -0.42
C ILE A 275 19.26 -12.42 -1.73
N ASN A 276 19.93 -11.99 -2.78
CA ASN A 276 19.78 -12.50 -4.15
C ASN A 276 20.18 -13.96 -4.38
N LYS A 277 20.83 -14.62 -3.43
CA LYS A 277 21.25 -16.02 -3.57
C LYS A 277 20.41 -16.93 -2.67
N GLY A 278 19.38 -17.54 -3.24
CA GLY A 278 18.65 -18.63 -2.60
C GLY A 278 17.16 -18.49 -2.40
N LEU A 279 16.55 -17.39 -2.80
CA LEU A 279 15.09 -17.20 -2.77
C LEU A 279 14.47 -17.54 -4.12
N GLU A 280 14.79 -18.69 -4.70
CA GLU A 280 14.04 -19.23 -5.82
C GLU A 280 12.75 -19.86 -5.28
N LEU A 281 11.65 -19.16 -5.47
CA LEU A 281 10.32 -19.71 -5.24
C LEU A 281 9.90 -20.49 -6.51
N ASN A 282 10.45 -21.68 -6.66
CA ASN A 282 10.00 -22.60 -7.69
C ASN A 282 8.49 -22.81 -7.55
N SER A 283 7.75 -22.44 -8.57
CA SER A 283 6.31 -22.69 -8.64
C SER A 283 6.06 -24.19 -8.85
N SER A 284 6.15 -24.96 -7.76
CA SER A 284 5.93 -26.42 -7.80
C SER A 284 4.55 -26.82 -8.36
N ARG A 285 3.66 -25.83 -8.62
CA ARG A 285 2.30 -26.02 -9.12
C ARG A 285 1.98 -25.24 -10.40
N GLY A 286 2.96 -24.65 -11.06
CA GLY A 286 2.76 -23.87 -12.28
C GLY A 286 2.02 -22.55 -12.09
N VAL A 287 1.90 -22.04 -10.85
CA VAL A 287 1.27 -20.76 -10.52
C VAL A 287 2.07 -20.02 -9.45
N ILE A 288 2.09 -18.70 -9.55
CA ILE A 288 2.65 -17.78 -8.55
C ILE A 288 1.58 -16.79 -8.13
N VAL A 289 1.48 -16.54 -6.82
CA VAL A 289 0.64 -15.49 -6.21
C VAL A 289 1.50 -14.69 -5.26
N ASN A 290 1.52 -13.37 -5.43
CA ASN A 290 2.15 -12.43 -4.51
C ASN A 290 1.19 -11.27 -4.22
N THR A 291 0.87 -11.06 -2.96
CA THR A 291 -0.02 -10.00 -2.47
C THR A 291 0.63 -9.21 -1.32
N ASN A 292 1.94 -9.01 -1.37
CA ASN A 292 2.79 -8.47 -0.31
C ASN A 292 2.84 -9.35 0.96
N ASN A 293 2.37 -10.58 0.89
CA ASN A 293 2.44 -11.55 1.98
C ASN A 293 3.88 -12.02 2.20
N ARG A 294 4.11 -12.62 3.37
CA ARG A 294 5.38 -13.31 3.63
C ARG A 294 5.59 -14.41 2.59
N PHE A 295 6.65 -14.30 1.80
CA PHE A 295 6.97 -15.21 0.70
C PHE A 295 8.09 -16.20 1.05
N PHE A 296 8.75 -16.01 2.18
CA PHE A 296 9.89 -16.82 2.61
C PHE A 296 9.62 -17.49 3.96
N TYR A 297 9.88 -18.79 4.05
CA TYR A 297 9.64 -19.63 5.23
C TYR A 297 10.91 -20.37 5.71
N GLY A 298 12.06 -20.14 5.09
CA GLY A 298 13.34 -20.78 5.46
C GLY A 298 14.10 -20.00 6.53
N ASP A 299 15.17 -20.63 7.03
CA ASP A 299 16.13 -20.02 7.94
C ASP A 299 17.02 -19.05 7.17
N PHE A 300 16.49 -17.88 6.83
CA PHE A 300 17.35 -16.79 6.43
C PHE A 300 18.18 -16.41 7.67
N PRO A 301 19.51 -16.24 7.55
CA PRO A 301 20.39 -16.05 8.71
C PRO A 301 20.07 -14.82 9.54
N ASN A 302 19.16 -13.97 9.05
CA ASN A 302 18.76 -12.73 9.69
C ASN A 302 17.27 -12.49 9.62
N HIS A 303 16.76 -11.74 10.59
CA HIS A 303 15.42 -11.20 10.55
C HIS A 303 15.22 -10.31 9.31
N LEU A 304 14.15 -10.53 8.54
CA LEU A 304 13.84 -9.76 7.34
C LEU A 304 12.81 -8.66 7.58
N SER A 305 11.77 -8.96 8.35
CA SER A 305 10.70 -8.00 8.66
C SER A 305 9.77 -8.52 9.75
N PHE A 306 9.16 -7.59 10.49
CA PHE A 306 7.98 -7.84 11.32
C PHE A 306 6.68 -7.47 10.59
N ASP A 307 6.74 -6.62 9.57
CA ASP A 307 5.60 -5.92 8.95
C ASP A 307 5.25 -6.52 7.58
N TRP A 308 4.99 -7.83 7.60
CA TRP A 308 4.47 -8.51 6.41
C TRP A 308 3.02 -8.11 6.16
N GLY A 309 2.65 -7.95 4.89
CA GLY A 309 1.27 -7.72 4.50
C GLY A 309 0.32 -8.82 5.00
N GLU A 310 -0.93 -8.42 5.20
CA GLU A 310 -2.01 -9.30 5.65
C GLU A 310 -2.27 -10.44 4.67
N THR A 311 -2.66 -11.60 5.19
CA THR A 311 -2.75 -12.86 4.43
C THR A 311 -4.08 -13.04 3.68
N GLN A 312 -5.10 -12.22 3.92
CA GLN A 312 -6.45 -12.42 3.41
C GLN A 312 -6.53 -12.34 1.88
N ARG A 313 -5.80 -11.40 1.26
CA ARG A 313 -5.70 -11.31 -0.20
C ARG A 313 -5.03 -12.56 -0.79
N MET A 314 -3.96 -13.03 -0.15
CA MET A 314 -3.26 -14.26 -0.54
C MET A 314 -4.17 -15.49 -0.47
N MET A 315 -4.93 -15.64 0.63
CA MET A 315 -5.90 -16.72 0.81
C MET A 315 -6.95 -16.71 -0.31
N ARG A 316 -7.53 -15.53 -0.59
CA ARG A 316 -8.53 -15.37 -1.65
C ARG A 316 -7.99 -15.69 -3.03
N ALA A 317 -6.85 -15.11 -3.39
CA ALA A 317 -6.20 -15.35 -4.69
C ALA A 317 -5.83 -16.82 -4.88
N THR A 318 -5.22 -17.43 -3.86
CA THR A 318 -4.86 -18.85 -3.89
C THR A 318 -6.08 -19.75 -4.08
N LYS A 319 -7.18 -19.44 -3.39
CA LYS A 319 -8.44 -20.18 -3.56
C LYS A 319 -8.98 -20.08 -4.98
N LEU A 320 -9.02 -18.88 -5.55
CA LEU A 320 -9.54 -18.66 -6.91
C LEU A 320 -8.66 -19.32 -7.97
N ILE A 321 -7.34 -19.24 -7.85
CA ILE A 321 -6.40 -19.87 -8.77
C ILE A 321 -6.46 -21.39 -8.68
N ASN A 322 -6.55 -21.95 -7.48
CA ASN A 322 -6.61 -23.40 -7.31
C ASN A 322 -7.96 -24.03 -7.69
N ASN A 323 -9.02 -23.24 -7.77
CA ASN A 323 -10.34 -23.72 -8.21
C ASN A 323 -10.43 -23.99 -9.72
N ARG A 324 -9.38 -23.68 -10.49
CA ARG A 324 -9.32 -23.89 -11.94
C ARG A 324 -8.07 -24.68 -12.31
N ASP A 325 -8.23 -25.64 -13.17
CA ASP A 325 -7.09 -26.40 -13.72
C ASP A 325 -6.33 -25.56 -14.76
N TYR A 326 -7.06 -24.80 -15.56
CA TYR A 326 -6.50 -23.96 -16.62
C TYR A 326 -7.01 -22.51 -16.52
N HIS A 327 -6.10 -21.58 -16.78
CA HIS A 327 -6.34 -20.16 -16.76
C HIS A 327 -6.39 -19.55 -18.15
N THR A 328 -7.07 -18.42 -18.27
CA THR A 328 -7.15 -17.56 -19.44
C THR A 328 -6.96 -16.10 -18.99
N SER A 329 -6.75 -15.19 -19.94
CA SER A 329 -6.70 -13.75 -19.65
C SER A 329 -7.97 -13.27 -18.95
N GLU A 330 -9.15 -13.80 -19.33
CA GLU A 330 -10.42 -13.47 -18.70
C GLU A 330 -10.47 -13.94 -17.23
N SER A 331 -9.96 -15.14 -16.94
CA SER A 331 -9.90 -15.62 -15.55
C SER A 331 -8.99 -14.77 -14.65
N PHE A 332 -7.94 -14.16 -15.21
CA PHE A 332 -7.09 -13.22 -14.50
C PHE A 332 -7.75 -11.84 -14.35
N LYS A 333 -8.56 -11.41 -15.32
CA LYS A 333 -9.41 -10.23 -15.22
C LYS A 333 -10.44 -10.37 -14.10
N GLU A 334 -11.13 -11.51 -14.01
CA GLU A 334 -12.03 -11.84 -12.90
C GLU A 334 -11.31 -11.79 -11.56
N LEU A 335 -10.09 -12.31 -11.49
CA LEU A 335 -9.26 -12.30 -10.28
C LEU A 335 -8.93 -10.88 -9.82
N GLN A 336 -8.50 -10.00 -10.74
CA GLN A 336 -8.18 -8.60 -10.44
C GLN A 336 -9.42 -7.77 -10.04
N ASN A 337 -10.62 -8.20 -10.45
CA ASN A 337 -11.88 -7.53 -10.15
C ASN A 337 -12.67 -8.16 -8.98
N ASP A 338 -12.10 -9.17 -8.30
CA ASP A 338 -12.78 -9.85 -7.19
C ASP A 338 -12.89 -8.96 -5.95
N THR A 339 -14.12 -8.78 -5.47
CA THR A 339 -14.49 -7.92 -4.35
C THR A 339 -14.84 -8.68 -3.07
N ILE A 340 -14.66 -10.01 -3.05
CA ILE A 340 -14.98 -10.82 -1.87
C ILE A 340 -13.94 -10.62 -0.77
N SER A 341 -14.43 -10.26 0.42
CA SER A 341 -13.62 -10.06 1.62
C SER A 341 -13.47 -11.36 2.42
N GLU A 342 -12.31 -12.00 2.36
CA GLU A 342 -11.99 -13.13 3.26
C GLU A 342 -11.86 -12.66 4.72
N THR A 343 -11.54 -11.38 4.96
CA THR A 343 -11.58 -10.78 6.30
C THR A 343 -12.99 -10.83 6.88
N ALA A 344 -13.98 -10.40 6.10
CA ALA A 344 -15.38 -10.46 6.54
C ALA A 344 -15.83 -11.90 6.79
N ARG A 345 -15.50 -12.81 5.89
CA ARG A 345 -15.81 -14.25 6.03
C ARG A 345 -15.20 -14.89 7.27
N THR A 346 -14.04 -14.41 7.69
CA THR A 346 -13.34 -14.93 8.88
C THR A 346 -13.87 -14.28 10.16
N LEU A 347 -13.99 -12.95 10.19
CA LEU A 347 -14.26 -12.22 11.41
C LEU A 347 -15.76 -12.13 11.75
N LEU A 348 -16.62 -12.01 10.75
CA LEU A 348 -18.06 -11.83 10.98
C LEU A 348 -18.71 -12.99 11.73
N PRO A 349 -18.43 -14.27 11.43
CA PRO A 349 -18.95 -15.39 12.21
C PRO A 349 -18.47 -15.40 13.67
N LEU A 350 -17.26 -14.91 13.92
CA LEU A 350 -16.69 -14.82 15.27
C LEU A 350 -17.31 -13.67 16.06
N LEU A 351 -17.43 -12.51 15.42
CA LEU A 351 -17.96 -11.29 16.02
C LEU A 351 -19.46 -11.45 16.38
N GLY A 352 -20.24 -12.05 15.47
CA GLY A 352 -21.68 -12.26 15.66
C GLY A 352 -22.07 -13.55 16.38
N LYS A 353 -21.11 -14.36 16.85
CA LYS A 353 -21.33 -15.73 17.36
C LYS A 353 -22.52 -15.89 18.29
N GLU A 354 -22.71 -14.98 19.25
CA GLU A 354 -23.79 -15.03 20.23
C GLU A 354 -24.97 -14.16 19.83
N LEU A 355 -24.86 -13.31 18.84
CA LEU A 355 -25.86 -12.34 18.43
C LEU A 355 -26.85 -12.89 17.40
N TRP A 356 -26.45 -13.91 16.61
CA TRP A 356 -27.30 -14.51 15.58
C TRP A 356 -28.60 -15.13 16.14
N TYR A 357 -28.62 -15.51 17.45
CA TYR A 357 -29.71 -16.27 18.09
C TYR A 357 -30.36 -15.55 19.26
N GLN A 358 -29.87 -14.37 19.67
CA GLN A 358 -30.34 -13.67 20.86
C GLN A 358 -30.81 -12.26 20.53
N TYR A 359 -32.05 -12.12 20.12
CA TYR A 359 -32.63 -10.79 20.06
C TYR A 359 -34.04 -10.76 20.67
N GLN A 360 -34.17 -10.38 21.96
CA GLN A 360 -35.41 -10.06 22.63
C GLN A 360 -35.22 -8.81 23.51
N GLY A 361 -36.00 -7.78 23.21
CA GLY A 361 -36.49 -6.80 24.15
C GLY A 361 -35.56 -5.71 24.65
N GLU A 362 -35.53 -4.59 23.96
CA GLU A 362 -35.11 -3.28 24.50
C GLU A 362 -36.17 -2.21 24.17
N VAL A 363 -36.09 -1.06 24.88
CA VAL A 363 -37.15 -0.03 24.91
C VAL A 363 -37.31 0.75 23.59
N ASP A 364 -36.27 0.81 22.72
CA ASP A 364 -36.33 1.51 21.42
C ASP A 364 -36.70 0.53 20.29
N ILE A 365 -37.96 0.56 19.87
CA ILE A 365 -38.51 -0.34 18.84
C ILE A 365 -37.80 -0.12 17.49
N ASP A 366 -37.48 1.13 17.11
CA ASP A 366 -36.87 1.45 15.82
C ASP A 366 -35.39 1.01 15.76
N LEU A 367 -34.64 1.25 16.83
CA LEU A 367 -33.26 0.78 16.93
C LEU A 367 -33.17 -0.75 16.94
N ASN A 368 -34.07 -1.42 17.62
CA ASN A 368 -34.16 -2.89 17.66
C ASN A 368 -34.45 -3.47 16.28
N ARG A 369 -35.38 -2.87 15.54
CA ARG A 369 -35.68 -3.24 14.15
C ARG A 369 -34.40 -3.12 13.29
N LEU A 370 -33.71 -1.98 13.33
CA LEU A 370 -32.50 -1.75 12.55
C LEU A 370 -31.37 -2.73 12.90
N LYS A 371 -31.18 -3.04 14.19
CA LYS A 371 -30.18 -4.06 14.63
C LYS A 371 -30.54 -5.45 14.09
N SER A 372 -31.80 -5.84 14.20
CA SER A 372 -32.27 -7.15 13.71
C SER A 372 -32.17 -7.28 12.20
N GLU A 373 -32.57 -6.24 11.45
CA GLU A 373 -32.41 -6.19 9.99
C GLU A 373 -30.94 -6.23 9.57
N SER A 374 -30.07 -5.48 10.27
CA SER A 374 -28.61 -5.51 10.03
C SER A 374 -28.01 -6.90 10.23
N LEU A 375 -28.35 -7.59 11.31
CA LEU A 375 -27.91 -8.96 11.56
C LEU A 375 -28.46 -9.94 10.52
N ALA A 376 -29.74 -9.81 10.14
CA ALA A 376 -30.35 -10.66 9.11
C ALA A 376 -29.66 -10.52 7.75
N LEU A 377 -29.33 -9.28 7.34
CA LEU A 377 -28.57 -9.02 6.13
C LEU A 377 -27.16 -9.64 6.20
N LEU A 378 -26.43 -9.39 7.30
CA LEU A 378 -25.07 -9.89 7.46
C LEU A 378 -25.02 -11.44 7.56
N SER A 379 -26.03 -12.08 8.12
CA SER A 379 -26.09 -13.56 8.24
C SER A 379 -26.17 -14.27 6.89
N ASN A 380 -26.75 -13.62 5.88
CA ASN A 380 -26.89 -14.13 4.52
C ASN A 380 -25.82 -13.59 3.55
N TRP A 381 -24.97 -12.66 4.03
CA TRP A 381 -23.99 -12.02 3.19
C TRP A 381 -22.77 -12.92 2.90
N ASN A 382 -22.40 -13.01 1.66
CA ASN A 382 -21.29 -13.83 1.19
C ASN A 382 -19.89 -13.16 1.30
N GLY A 383 -19.83 -11.94 1.84
CA GLY A 383 -18.61 -11.15 1.94
C GLY A 383 -18.29 -10.30 0.71
N ASP A 384 -19.21 -10.17 -0.26
CA ASP A 384 -19.04 -9.33 -1.44
C ASP A 384 -19.16 -7.83 -1.07
N MET A 385 -18.06 -7.10 -1.23
CA MET A 385 -17.98 -5.66 -0.95
C MET A 385 -18.58 -4.84 -2.10
N ASN A 386 -19.83 -5.14 -2.46
CA ASN A 386 -20.56 -4.48 -3.53
C ASN A 386 -20.93 -3.04 -3.13
N SER A 387 -20.67 -2.08 -4.03
CA SER A 387 -20.91 -0.65 -3.78
C SER A 387 -22.39 -0.29 -3.58
N HIS A 388 -23.32 -1.11 -4.10
CA HIS A 388 -24.75 -0.82 -4.12
C HIS A 388 -25.54 -1.43 -2.96
N THR A 389 -24.90 -2.22 -2.10
CA THR A 389 -25.55 -2.95 -1.02
C THR A 389 -25.15 -2.43 0.37
N PRO A 390 -26.00 -2.63 1.41
CA PRO A 390 -25.75 -2.12 2.75
C PRO A 390 -24.78 -3.00 3.57
N GLU A 391 -24.69 -4.31 3.29
CA GLU A 391 -23.95 -5.27 4.11
C GLU A 391 -22.48 -4.87 4.33
N PRO A 392 -21.72 -4.45 3.28
CA PRO A 392 -20.33 -4.03 3.48
C PRO A 392 -20.21 -2.81 4.39
N LEU A 393 -21.16 -1.87 4.28
CA LEU A 393 -21.17 -0.65 5.09
C LEU A 393 -21.44 -0.99 6.57
N ILE A 394 -22.43 -1.85 6.83
CA ILE A 394 -22.77 -2.31 8.18
C ILE A 394 -21.56 -3.06 8.77
N TYR A 395 -21.01 -4.03 8.04
CA TYR A 395 -19.86 -4.81 8.48
C TYR A 395 -18.64 -3.91 8.80
N LYS A 396 -18.26 -3.02 7.87
CA LYS A 396 -17.08 -2.16 8.05
C LYS A 396 -17.25 -1.24 9.26
N THR A 397 -18.43 -0.67 9.46
CA THR A 397 -18.71 0.19 10.60
C THR A 397 -18.65 -0.59 11.89
N TRP A 398 -19.27 -1.78 11.93
CA TRP A 398 -19.29 -2.63 13.12
C TRP A 398 -17.90 -3.09 13.55
N ILE A 399 -17.14 -3.68 12.65
CA ILE A 399 -15.80 -4.19 12.96
C ILE A 399 -14.83 -3.06 13.38
N ARG A 400 -14.98 -1.88 12.79
CA ARG A 400 -14.18 -0.71 13.15
C ARG A 400 -14.55 -0.17 14.54
N THR A 401 -15.83 -0.09 14.84
CA THR A 401 -16.31 0.30 16.16
C THR A 401 -15.85 -0.70 17.22
N PHE A 402 -15.94 -1.99 16.94
CA PHE A 402 -15.43 -3.04 17.84
C PHE A 402 -13.92 -2.87 18.08
N GLN A 403 -13.10 -2.73 17.03
CA GLN A 403 -11.66 -2.53 17.19
C GLN A 403 -11.36 -1.26 18.00
N ARG A 404 -12.06 -0.16 17.71
CA ARG A 404 -11.89 1.07 18.45
C ARG A 404 -12.14 0.87 19.95
N MET A 405 -13.25 0.22 20.32
CA MET A 405 -13.58 -0.07 21.72
C MET A 405 -12.49 -0.91 22.40
N VAL A 406 -11.99 -1.94 21.70
CA VAL A 406 -10.90 -2.81 22.19
C VAL A 406 -9.63 -2.04 22.46
N VAL A 407 -9.23 -1.11 21.57
CA VAL A 407 -7.92 -0.44 21.69
C VAL A 407 -7.97 0.84 22.54
N GLU A 408 -9.11 1.53 22.63
CA GLU A 408 -9.24 2.79 23.37
C GLU A 408 -8.94 2.64 24.86
N ASP A 409 -9.42 1.59 25.47
CA ASP A 409 -9.22 1.32 26.88
C ASP A 409 -7.75 1.01 27.21
N GLU A 410 -7.08 0.26 26.33
CA GLU A 410 -5.71 -0.19 26.52
C GLU A 410 -4.68 0.91 26.22
N LEU A 411 -4.91 1.69 25.17
CA LEU A 411 -3.93 2.61 24.61
C LEU A 411 -4.21 4.09 24.90
N GLY A 412 -5.42 4.40 25.42
CA GLY A 412 -5.80 5.78 25.72
C GLY A 412 -5.63 6.73 24.53
N PRO A 413 -4.93 7.88 24.68
CA PRO A 413 -4.75 8.84 23.59
C PRO A 413 -4.03 8.28 22.35
N MET A 414 -3.23 7.22 22.50
CA MET A 414 -2.52 6.56 21.42
C MET A 414 -3.42 5.66 20.58
N ALA A 415 -4.61 5.31 21.05
CA ALA A 415 -5.55 4.41 20.35
C ALA A 415 -5.92 4.90 18.94
N ARG A 416 -5.88 6.22 18.71
CA ARG A 416 -6.21 6.82 17.39
C ARG A 416 -5.33 6.29 16.26
N ASP A 417 -4.08 5.96 16.55
CA ASP A 417 -3.12 5.42 15.58
C ASP A 417 -3.39 3.94 15.26
N PHE A 418 -4.34 3.29 15.98
CA PHE A 418 -4.71 1.87 15.87
C PHE A 418 -6.18 1.64 15.51
N TYR A 419 -6.88 2.65 14.99
CA TYR A 419 -8.29 2.49 14.55
C TYR A 419 -8.44 1.77 13.21
N GLU A 420 -7.34 1.62 12.47
CA GLU A 420 -7.30 0.81 11.26
C GLU A 420 -7.52 -0.66 11.58
N ILE A 421 -8.42 -1.31 10.82
CA ILE A 421 -8.72 -2.73 11.03
C ILE A 421 -7.45 -3.56 10.86
N GLN A 422 -7.15 -4.33 11.90
CA GLN A 422 -6.04 -5.28 11.95
C GLN A 422 -6.62 -6.70 12.02
N PRO A 423 -6.84 -7.38 10.88
CA PRO A 423 -7.59 -8.64 10.84
C PRO A 423 -7.04 -9.74 11.73
N LEU A 424 -5.72 -9.95 11.72
CA LEU A 424 -5.09 -10.99 12.54
C LEU A 424 -5.14 -10.68 14.05
N PHE A 425 -5.04 -9.41 14.42
CA PHE A 425 -5.21 -8.98 15.81
C PHE A 425 -6.62 -9.27 16.30
N LEU A 426 -7.63 -8.84 15.54
CA LEU A 426 -9.04 -9.09 15.88
C LEU A 426 -9.39 -10.59 15.91
N GLU A 427 -8.84 -11.36 14.97
CA GLU A 427 -9.05 -12.81 14.96
C GLU A 427 -8.48 -13.48 16.23
N LYS A 428 -7.28 -13.07 16.69
CA LYS A 428 -6.69 -13.57 17.94
C LYS A 428 -7.55 -13.26 19.15
N ILE A 429 -8.08 -12.04 19.24
CA ILE A 429 -8.97 -11.62 20.32
C ILE A 429 -10.26 -12.44 20.32
N LEU A 430 -10.95 -12.49 19.18
CA LEU A 430 -12.24 -13.18 19.07
C LEU A 430 -12.12 -14.70 19.23
N ARG A 431 -10.97 -15.30 18.94
CA ARG A 431 -10.66 -16.72 19.19
C ARG A 431 -10.06 -16.97 20.57
N ASN A 432 -9.82 -15.94 21.35
CA ASN A 432 -9.12 -16.02 22.65
C ASN A 432 -7.76 -16.74 22.57
N TYR A 433 -6.97 -16.46 21.54
CA TYR A 433 -5.65 -17.04 21.39
C TYR A 433 -4.69 -16.46 22.44
N GLU A 434 -4.08 -17.32 23.27
CA GLU A 434 -3.18 -16.93 24.36
C GLU A 434 -3.79 -15.87 25.32
N SER A 435 -5.07 -16.02 25.67
CA SER A 435 -5.83 -15.09 26.52
C SER A 435 -6.07 -13.70 25.91
N ALA A 436 -5.98 -13.56 24.60
CA ALA A 436 -6.16 -12.27 23.93
C ALA A 436 -7.57 -11.68 24.11
N SER A 437 -8.57 -12.47 24.53
CA SER A 437 -9.90 -11.95 24.87
C SER A 437 -9.91 -10.98 26.07
N ASP A 438 -8.83 -10.94 26.87
CA ASP A 438 -8.68 -9.95 27.96
C ASP A 438 -8.63 -8.50 27.43
N TRP A 439 -8.32 -8.29 26.15
CA TRP A 439 -8.47 -6.99 25.47
C TRP A 439 -9.91 -6.49 25.37
N CYS A 440 -10.91 -7.35 25.61
CA CYS A 440 -12.32 -6.96 25.62
C CYS A 440 -12.80 -6.48 26.98
N ASP A 441 -11.99 -6.65 28.04
CA ASP A 441 -12.31 -6.24 29.40
C ASP A 441 -11.96 -4.76 29.60
N ILE A 442 -12.97 -3.93 29.91
CA ILE A 442 -12.80 -2.48 30.05
C ILE A 442 -12.23 -2.17 31.43
N LYS A 443 -10.96 -1.74 31.49
CA LYS A 443 -10.19 -1.51 32.74
C LYS A 443 -10.85 -0.59 33.77
N HIS A 444 -11.66 0.34 33.32
CA HIS A 444 -12.32 1.31 34.19
C HIS A 444 -13.75 0.94 34.54
N SER A 445 -14.22 -0.22 34.09
CA SER A 445 -15.52 -0.78 34.46
C SER A 445 -15.41 -1.59 35.75
N ASN A 446 -16.52 -1.74 36.47
CA ASN A 446 -16.62 -2.58 37.67
C ASN A 446 -17.02 -4.03 37.36
N LYS A 447 -17.13 -4.37 36.08
CA LYS A 447 -17.54 -5.69 35.58
C LYS A 447 -16.51 -6.19 34.61
N LYS A 448 -16.34 -7.49 34.53
CA LYS A 448 -15.52 -8.11 33.48
C LYS A 448 -16.37 -8.27 32.22
N GLU A 449 -16.05 -7.51 31.18
CA GLU A 449 -16.72 -7.59 29.90
C GLU A 449 -16.18 -8.76 29.08
N SER A 450 -17.10 -9.38 28.33
CA SER A 450 -16.75 -10.39 27.34
C SER A 450 -16.69 -9.77 25.94
N CYS A 451 -15.94 -10.37 25.01
CA CYS A 451 -15.94 -9.93 23.62
C CYS A 451 -17.34 -9.98 22.97
N SER A 452 -18.20 -10.88 23.41
CA SER A 452 -19.60 -10.93 22.94
C SER A 452 -20.42 -9.73 23.40
N LEU A 453 -20.22 -9.25 24.65
CA LEU A 453 -20.87 -8.04 25.12
C LEU A 453 -20.37 -6.84 24.34
N LEU A 454 -19.06 -6.71 24.18
CA LEU A 454 -18.46 -5.62 23.42
C LEU A 454 -18.91 -5.64 21.94
N ALA A 455 -19.06 -6.83 21.34
CA ALA A 455 -19.60 -6.98 19.99
C ALA A 455 -21.05 -6.46 19.89
N LYS A 456 -21.88 -6.74 20.91
CA LYS A 456 -23.26 -6.23 20.98
C LYS A 456 -23.29 -4.70 21.06
N GLU A 457 -22.52 -4.12 21.97
CA GLU A 457 -22.45 -2.67 22.18
C GLU A 457 -21.89 -1.95 20.95
N SER A 458 -20.85 -2.51 20.31
CA SER A 458 -20.29 -1.97 19.08
C SER A 458 -21.25 -2.03 17.90
N LEU A 459 -22.10 -3.07 17.81
CA LEU A 459 -23.16 -3.13 16.79
C LEU A 459 -24.18 -2.02 17.02
N GLU A 460 -24.63 -1.85 18.25
CA GLU A 460 -25.59 -0.81 18.60
C GLU A 460 -25.08 0.58 18.26
N GLU A 461 -23.86 0.92 18.67
CA GLU A 461 -23.22 2.19 18.32
C GLU A 461 -23.11 2.36 16.80
N SER A 462 -22.74 1.30 16.09
CA SER A 462 -22.60 1.32 14.63
C SER A 462 -23.94 1.59 13.93
N VAL A 463 -25.02 0.95 14.37
CA VAL A 463 -26.36 1.16 13.80
C VAL A 463 -26.86 2.57 14.10
N ILE A 464 -26.62 3.09 15.31
CA ILE A 464 -26.94 4.49 15.65
C ILE A 464 -26.18 5.46 14.74
N LEU A 465 -24.87 5.23 14.53
CA LEU A 465 -24.05 6.04 13.65
C LEU A 465 -24.59 6.03 12.21
N LEU A 466 -24.88 4.84 11.68
CA LEU A 466 -25.39 4.68 10.31
C LEU A 466 -26.79 5.31 10.15
N LYS A 467 -27.67 5.12 11.13
CA LYS A 467 -28.99 5.81 11.17
C LYS A 467 -28.84 7.33 11.11
N ASN A 468 -27.90 7.88 11.87
CA ASN A 468 -27.66 9.33 11.88
C ASN A 468 -27.09 9.87 10.55
N LEU A 469 -26.28 9.07 9.84
CA LEU A 469 -25.65 9.46 8.60
C LEU A 469 -26.53 9.24 7.36
N TYR A 470 -27.27 8.11 7.34
CA TYR A 470 -27.98 7.63 6.15
C TYR A 470 -29.49 7.49 6.34
N GLY A 471 -30.02 7.77 7.55
CA GLY A 471 -31.45 7.64 7.87
C GLY A 471 -31.84 6.23 8.35
N SER A 472 -33.16 6.06 8.64
CA SER A 472 -33.70 4.82 9.23
C SER A 472 -34.09 3.74 8.20
N ASP A 473 -33.85 3.97 6.93
CA ASP A 473 -34.12 3.00 5.86
C ASP A 473 -32.82 2.30 5.44
N ILE A 474 -32.61 1.07 5.90
CA ILE A 474 -31.41 0.28 5.58
C ILE A 474 -31.26 0.05 4.07
N SER A 475 -32.36 -0.01 3.32
CA SER A 475 -32.30 -0.21 1.88
C SER A 475 -31.62 0.96 1.13
N SER A 476 -31.56 2.14 1.77
CA SER A 476 -30.85 3.30 1.24
C SER A 476 -29.36 3.32 1.59
N TRP A 477 -28.91 2.48 2.51
CA TRP A 477 -27.51 2.43 2.91
C TRP A 477 -26.65 1.78 1.83
N ARG A 478 -25.63 2.47 1.35
CA ARG A 478 -24.77 1.99 0.26
C ARG A 478 -23.31 2.06 0.64
N TRP A 479 -22.61 0.97 0.40
CA TRP A 479 -21.17 0.91 0.61
C TRP A 479 -20.42 1.96 -0.22
N GLY A 480 -20.78 2.15 -1.49
CA GLY A 480 -20.14 3.09 -2.40
C GLY A 480 -20.11 4.53 -1.89
N GLU A 481 -21.16 4.99 -1.19
CA GLU A 481 -21.20 6.33 -0.59
C GLU A 481 -20.09 6.51 0.47
N SER A 482 -19.81 5.47 1.25
CA SER A 482 -18.71 5.47 2.23
C SER A 482 -17.35 5.19 1.58
N ASN A 483 -17.32 4.43 0.49
CA ASN A 483 -16.11 4.09 -0.26
C ASN A 483 -15.98 4.92 -1.54
N THR A 484 -16.16 6.22 -1.42
CA THR A 484 -15.98 7.18 -2.51
C THR A 484 -14.52 7.56 -2.64
N LEU A 485 -13.96 7.33 -3.81
CA LEU A 485 -12.59 7.69 -4.15
C LEU A 485 -12.52 9.07 -4.80
N ILE A 486 -11.51 9.85 -4.43
CA ILE A 486 -11.25 11.18 -4.98
C ILE A 486 -9.84 11.22 -5.54
N HIS A 487 -9.71 11.39 -6.85
CA HIS A 487 -8.44 11.62 -7.51
C HIS A 487 -8.15 13.12 -7.49
N SER A 488 -7.37 13.54 -6.51
CA SER A 488 -7.03 14.95 -6.36
C SER A 488 -6.07 15.41 -7.45
N SER A 489 -6.30 16.59 -8.01
CA SER A 489 -5.45 17.14 -9.06
C SER A 489 -4.12 17.66 -8.51
N PHE A 490 -3.01 17.14 -9.04
CA PHE A 490 -1.66 17.64 -8.77
C PHE A 490 -1.33 18.92 -9.52
N SER A 491 -1.80 19.02 -10.75
CA SER A 491 -1.40 20.11 -11.65
C SER A 491 -1.91 21.46 -11.17
N PHE A 492 -2.97 21.46 -10.34
CA PHE A 492 -3.67 22.66 -9.94
C PHE A 492 -4.05 22.64 -8.45
N PRO A 493 -3.09 22.43 -7.50
CA PRO A 493 -3.42 22.26 -6.09
C PRO A 493 -4.05 23.50 -5.45
N ASN A 494 -3.70 24.70 -5.89
CA ASN A 494 -4.02 25.99 -5.24
C ASN A 494 -4.63 27.05 -6.16
N ILE A 495 -5.23 26.67 -7.30
CA ILE A 495 -5.84 27.63 -8.21
C ILE A 495 -7.34 27.74 -7.94
N PHE A 496 -7.93 28.90 -8.25
CA PHE A 496 -9.35 29.23 -8.14
C PHE A 496 -10.31 28.33 -8.95
N ILE A 497 -9.86 27.12 -9.32
CA ILE A 497 -10.69 26.13 -10.02
C ILE A 497 -11.43 25.30 -8.98
N PRO A 498 -12.76 25.28 -9.00
CA PRO A 498 -13.55 24.45 -8.09
C PRO A 498 -13.16 22.97 -8.17
N ARG A 499 -13.12 22.28 -7.03
CA ARG A 499 -12.74 20.86 -6.95
C ARG A 499 -13.54 19.97 -7.88
N PHE A 500 -14.85 20.21 -8.02
CA PHE A 500 -15.72 19.41 -8.88
C PHE A 500 -15.39 19.48 -10.39
N LEU A 501 -14.56 20.46 -10.82
CA LEU A 501 -14.07 20.58 -12.20
C LEU A 501 -12.70 19.92 -12.39
N ARG A 502 -11.92 19.75 -11.33
CA ARG A 502 -10.55 19.28 -11.40
C ARG A 502 -10.32 17.91 -10.78
N ASP A 503 -11.11 17.54 -9.76
CA ASP A 503 -10.98 16.27 -9.07
C ASP A 503 -11.97 15.26 -9.67
N ILE A 504 -11.51 14.02 -9.90
CA ILE A 504 -12.37 12.94 -10.38
C ILE A 504 -12.89 12.19 -9.15
N THR A 505 -14.20 12.08 -9.02
CA THR A 505 -14.83 11.43 -7.86
C THR A 505 -15.77 10.33 -8.31
N HIS A 506 -15.67 9.15 -7.69
CA HIS A 506 -16.59 8.05 -7.97
C HIS A 506 -16.63 7.03 -6.81
N GLU A 507 -17.74 6.32 -6.73
CA GLU A 507 -17.95 5.21 -5.82
C GLU A 507 -17.27 3.95 -6.36
N MET A 508 -16.69 3.14 -5.45
CA MET A 508 -16.05 1.88 -5.81
C MET A 508 -16.52 0.71 -4.94
N PRO A 509 -16.63 -0.49 -5.52
CA PRO A 509 -16.74 -1.73 -4.76
C PRO A 509 -15.38 -2.12 -4.18
N GLY A 510 -15.35 -3.20 -3.39
CA GLY A 510 -14.14 -3.71 -2.75
C GLY A 510 -13.84 -3.03 -1.42
N GLY A 511 -12.68 -3.31 -0.88
CA GLY A 511 -12.20 -2.79 0.39
C GLY A 511 -10.69 -3.05 0.54
N ARG A 512 -10.07 -2.61 1.63
CA ARG A 512 -8.62 -2.69 1.86
C ARG A 512 -8.05 -4.12 1.69
N PHE A 513 -8.82 -5.15 2.04
CA PHE A 513 -8.37 -6.54 2.06
C PHE A 513 -8.99 -7.42 0.96
N THR A 514 -9.63 -6.83 -0.05
CA THR A 514 -10.09 -7.55 -1.25
C THR A 514 -9.04 -7.51 -2.35
N LEU A 515 -9.15 -8.37 -3.35
CA LEU A 515 -8.22 -8.37 -4.50
C LEU A 515 -8.42 -7.12 -5.35
N ASN A 516 -9.66 -6.77 -5.70
CA ASN A 516 -9.98 -5.44 -6.19
C ASN A 516 -10.01 -4.48 -4.99
N SER A 517 -8.82 -4.07 -4.57
CA SER A 517 -8.67 -3.27 -3.37
C SER A 517 -8.97 -1.81 -3.66
N SER A 518 -9.88 -1.24 -2.89
CA SER A 518 -10.19 0.17 -2.88
C SER A 518 -10.62 0.58 -1.48
N TRP A 519 -10.09 1.68 -0.98
CA TRP A 519 -10.53 2.20 0.31
C TRP A 519 -10.30 3.69 0.41
N SER A 520 -11.23 4.34 1.06
CA SER A 520 -11.13 5.72 1.49
C SER A 520 -11.51 5.77 2.94
N GLU A 521 -10.71 6.38 3.75
CA GLU A 521 -11.06 6.62 5.13
C GLU A 521 -11.70 7.99 5.27
N LYS A 522 -13.03 8.00 5.20
CA LYS A 522 -13.82 9.15 5.58
C LYS A 522 -14.04 9.09 7.09
N GLY A 523 -13.47 10.05 7.81
CA GLY A 523 -13.92 10.32 9.16
C GLY A 523 -12.83 10.43 10.19
N ILE A 524 -12.99 11.47 11.00
CA ILE A 524 -12.32 11.74 12.26
C ILE A 524 -10.79 11.90 12.12
N GLY A 525 -10.40 12.98 11.42
CA GLY A 525 -9.09 13.59 11.65
C GLY A 525 -7.91 13.06 10.83
N ILE A 526 -8.08 12.01 10.05
CA ILE A 526 -7.03 11.47 9.20
C ILE A 526 -7.34 11.84 7.76
N ASN A 527 -6.50 12.67 7.16
CA ASN A 527 -6.51 12.99 5.73
C ASN A 527 -5.88 11.83 4.95
N GLU A 528 -6.44 10.64 5.03
CA GLU A 528 -5.96 9.55 4.19
C GLU A 528 -6.42 9.78 2.76
N ARG A 529 -5.45 9.78 1.85
CA ARG A 529 -5.74 9.80 0.42
C ARG A 529 -6.36 8.45 0.05
N PRO A 530 -7.41 8.44 -0.75
CA PRO A 530 -8.00 7.20 -1.20
C PRO A 530 -6.97 6.39 -2.00
N LYS A 531 -6.92 5.09 -1.74
CA LYS A 531 -6.04 4.14 -2.39
C LYS A 531 -6.84 3.12 -3.18
N ALA A 532 -6.38 2.82 -4.37
CA ALA A 532 -6.88 1.75 -5.19
C ALA A 532 -5.84 1.38 -6.24
N SER A 533 -6.17 0.49 -7.16
CA SER A 533 -5.29 0.08 -8.24
C SER A 533 -4.89 1.27 -9.11
N GLY A 534 -3.65 1.70 -9.03
CA GLY A 534 -3.07 2.75 -9.86
C GLY A 534 -2.83 2.32 -11.31
N PHE A 535 -2.69 1.03 -11.57
CA PHE A 535 -2.82 0.39 -12.87
C PHE A 535 -3.19 -1.09 -12.69
N ARG A 536 -3.79 -1.67 -13.72
CA ARG A 536 -3.94 -3.12 -13.88
C ARG A 536 -3.37 -3.52 -15.23
N MET A 537 -2.70 -4.66 -15.26
CA MET A 537 -2.09 -5.19 -16.47
C MET A 537 -2.22 -6.70 -16.51
N ILE A 538 -2.51 -7.25 -17.69
CA ILE A 538 -2.51 -8.69 -17.97
C ILE A 538 -1.73 -8.93 -19.26
N ILE A 539 -0.66 -9.67 -19.18
CA ILE A 539 0.19 -10.05 -20.30
C ILE A 539 -0.07 -11.51 -20.64
N ASP A 540 -0.49 -11.76 -21.87
CA ASP A 540 -0.73 -13.08 -22.40
C ASP A 540 0.22 -13.37 -23.56
N PHE A 541 1.09 -14.36 -23.40
CA PHE A 541 2.04 -14.75 -24.44
C PHE A 541 1.42 -15.53 -25.61
N SER A 542 0.16 -15.93 -25.52
CA SER A 542 -0.56 -16.52 -26.65
C SER A 542 -1.04 -15.46 -27.65
N GLU A 543 -1.44 -14.30 -27.15
CA GLU A 543 -1.96 -13.20 -27.95
C GLU A 543 -1.31 -11.86 -27.50
N PRO A 544 -0.02 -11.65 -27.83
CA PRO A 544 0.75 -10.51 -27.30
C PRO A 544 0.12 -9.14 -27.57
N ASN A 545 -0.59 -8.97 -28.70
CA ASN A 545 -1.29 -7.73 -29.07
C ASN A 545 -2.65 -7.55 -28.37
N LYS A 546 -3.13 -8.57 -27.67
CA LYS A 546 -4.34 -8.53 -26.84
C LYS A 546 -4.02 -8.49 -25.34
N SER A 547 -2.75 -8.39 -24.97
CA SER A 547 -2.40 -8.04 -23.59
C SER A 547 -3.12 -6.76 -23.18
N MET A 548 -3.45 -6.62 -21.90
CA MET A 548 -4.39 -5.61 -21.41
C MET A 548 -3.73 -4.69 -20.42
N PHE A 549 -4.17 -3.42 -20.41
CA PHE A 549 -3.70 -2.40 -19.46
C PHE A 549 -4.80 -1.39 -19.16
N ILE A 550 -4.82 -0.84 -17.95
CA ILE A 550 -5.71 0.28 -17.59
C ILE A 550 -5.12 1.08 -16.43
N ILE A 551 -5.36 2.38 -16.44
CA ILE A 551 -5.10 3.30 -15.32
C ILE A 551 -6.41 3.98 -14.89
N PRO A 552 -6.49 4.53 -13.66
CA PRO A 552 -7.75 5.06 -13.12
C PRO A 552 -8.20 6.39 -13.72
N THR A 553 -7.34 7.08 -14.46
CA THR A 553 -7.65 8.38 -15.09
C THR A 553 -7.18 8.38 -16.54
N GLY A 554 -7.24 9.49 -17.25
CA GLY A 554 -6.47 9.63 -18.49
C GLY A 554 -5.01 9.97 -18.22
N GLN A 555 -4.21 10.10 -19.29
CA GLN A 555 -2.76 10.44 -19.20
C GLN A 555 -2.48 11.96 -19.28
N SER A 556 -3.50 12.80 -19.33
CA SER A 556 -3.35 14.26 -19.34
C SER A 556 -3.52 14.85 -17.95
N GLY A 557 -2.64 15.77 -17.57
CA GLY A 557 -2.77 16.56 -16.35
C GLY A 557 -3.70 17.79 -16.49
N HIS A 558 -4.23 18.07 -17.68
CA HIS A 558 -5.04 19.25 -17.93
C HIS A 558 -6.53 18.91 -17.94
N PHE A 559 -7.30 19.44 -16.99
CA PHE A 559 -8.71 19.11 -16.75
C PHE A 559 -9.68 19.39 -17.92
N LEU A 560 -9.30 20.23 -18.88
CA LEU A 560 -10.05 20.44 -20.13
C LEU A 560 -9.61 19.52 -21.28
N SER A 561 -8.64 18.65 -21.05
CA SER A 561 -8.20 17.67 -22.05
C SER A 561 -9.20 16.54 -22.16
N ARG A 562 -9.42 16.03 -23.37
CA ARG A 562 -10.20 14.81 -23.60
C ARG A 562 -9.56 13.57 -22.95
N ASN A 563 -8.25 13.62 -22.70
CA ASN A 563 -7.49 12.52 -22.10
C ASN A 563 -7.26 12.75 -20.59
N TYR A 564 -8.12 13.51 -19.93
CA TYR A 564 -8.05 13.74 -18.49
C TYR A 564 -8.65 12.58 -17.69
N ASP A 565 -9.81 12.07 -18.14
CA ASP A 565 -10.61 11.07 -17.46
C ASP A 565 -11.15 9.96 -18.42
N ASP A 566 -10.64 9.91 -19.64
CA ASP A 566 -11.14 9.04 -20.71
C ASP A 566 -11.04 7.54 -20.40
N LEU A 567 -10.20 7.11 -19.47
CA LEU A 567 -10.05 5.73 -19.03
C LEU A 567 -10.80 5.41 -17.71
N THR A 568 -11.31 6.42 -17.00
CA THR A 568 -11.90 6.26 -15.66
C THR A 568 -13.09 5.30 -15.66
N ASN A 569 -13.99 5.42 -16.65
CA ASN A 569 -15.17 4.56 -16.71
C ASN A 569 -14.79 3.09 -17.00
N LEU A 570 -13.84 2.84 -17.90
CA LEU A 570 -13.34 1.51 -18.19
C LEU A 570 -12.68 0.91 -16.92
N TRP A 571 -11.82 1.69 -16.25
CA TRP A 571 -11.16 1.24 -15.03
C TRP A 571 -12.15 0.91 -13.91
N LYS A 572 -13.18 1.74 -13.72
CA LYS A 572 -14.25 1.53 -12.74
C LYS A 572 -15.05 0.25 -13.01
N GLN A 573 -15.33 -0.04 -14.28
CA GLN A 573 -16.07 -1.23 -14.71
C GLN A 573 -15.22 -2.50 -14.72
N GLY A 574 -13.91 -2.39 -14.44
CA GLY A 574 -12.97 -3.50 -14.52
C GLY A 574 -12.58 -3.87 -15.96
N ASP A 575 -12.75 -2.94 -16.88
CA ASP A 575 -12.35 -3.09 -18.28
C ASP A 575 -10.96 -2.52 -18.56
N TYR A 576 -10.42 -2.84 -19.73
CA TYR A 576 -9.03 -2.58 -20.11
C TYR A 576 -8.93 -2.05 -21.52
N ILE A 577 -7.81 -1.43 -21.85
CA ILE A 577 -7.37 -1.18 -23.21
C ILE A 577 -6.33 -2.23 -23.64
N ASN A 578 -6.23 -2.49 -24.94
CA ASN A 578 -5.25 -3.42 -25.47
C ASN A 578 -3.85 -2.82 -25.51
N LEU A 579 -2.85 -3.61 -25.09
CA LEU A 579 -1.43 -3.33 -25.25
C LEU A 579 -0.96 -3.81 -26.63
N SER A 580 -1.25 -3.07 -27.68
CA SER A 580 -0.77 -3.45 -29.03
C SER A 580 0.71 -3.12 -29.19
N THR A 581 1.47 -4.05 -29.73
CA THR A 581 2.86 -3.86 -30.16
C THR A 581 2.98 -3.72 -31.69
N SER A 582 1.85 -3.80 -32.39
CA SER A 582 1.78 -3.62 -33.85
C SER A 582 1.98 -2.15 -34.23
N LEU A 583 3.10 -1.82 -34.83
CA LEU A 583 3.42 -0.45 -35.25
C LEU A 583 2.33 0.18 -36.15
N PRO A 584 1.73 -0.52 -37.15
CA PRO A 584 0.62 0.02 -37.93
C PRO A 584 -0.59 0.43 -37.09
N ILE A 585 -0.95 -0.38 -36.08
CA ILE A 585 -2.07 -0.08 -35.18
C ILE A 585 -1.77 1.15 -34.33
N ILE A 586 -0.55 1.24 -33.78
CA ILE A 586 -0.09 2.36 -32.96
C ILE A 586 -0.09 3.65 -33.77
N LEU A 587 0.50 3.63 -34.97
CA LEU A 587 0.58 4.80 -35.85
C LEU A 587 -0.80 5.24 -36.36
N GLY A 588 -1.68 4.29 -36.68
CA GLY A 588 -3.05 4.58 -37.09
C GLY A 588 -3.89 5.24 -36.00
N GLY A 589 -3.63 4.93 -34.71
CA GLY A 589 -4.26 5.57 -33.55
C GLY A 589 -3.58 6.83 -33.06
N SER A 590 -2.42 7.20 -33.62
CA SER A 590 -1.63 8.34 -33.14
C SER A 590 -2.33 9.66 -33.43
N LYS A 591 -2.41 10.52 -32.42
CA LYS A 591 -2.99 11.89 -32.52
C LYS A 591 -1.95 12.98 -32.74
N GLY A 592 -0.67 12.64 -32.73
CA GLY A 592 0.41 13.61 -32.91
C GLY A 592 1.79 12.95 -32.95
N LYS A 593 2.79 13.70 -33.39
CA LYS A 593 4.18 13.29 -33.44
C LYS A 593 5.07 14.43 -32.98
N ILE A 594 6.00 14.13 -32.09
CA ILE A 594 7.10 15.03 -31.70
C ILE A 594 8.39 14.43 -32.19
N VAL A 595 9.22 15.22 -32.84
CA VAL A 595 10.55 14.83 -33.28
C VAL A 595 11.56 15.60 -32.44
N ILE A 596 12.42 14.87 -31.73
CA ILE A 596 13.53 15.45 -30.95
C ILE A 596 14.82 15.10 -31.70
N SER A 597 15.56 16.11 -32.07
CA SER A 597 16.88 15.96 -32.73
C SER A 597 17.97 16.45 -31.79
N PRO A 598 19.20 15.87 -31.85
CA PRO A 598 20.33 16.41 -31.13
C PRO A 598 20.56 17.88 -31.52
N ALA A 599 20.90 18.72 -30.55
CA ALA A 599 21.38 20.07 -30.87
C ALA A 599 22.67 19.95 -31.65
N LEU A 600 22.78 20.69 -32.76
CA LEU A 600 24.08 20.85 -33.40
C LEU A 600 24.97 21.57 -32.38
N VAL A 601 26.03 20.90 -31.95
CA VAL A 601 27.09 21.55 -31.17
C VAL A 601 27.88 22.37 -32.18
N GLU A 602 27.68 23.70 -32.17
CA GLU A 602 28.52 24.64 -32.89
C GLU A 602 29.91 24.71 -32.26
#